data_da53c822a05980328e8441609aad1f69
#
_entry.id   da53c822a05980328e8441609aad1f69
#
_cell.length_a   1.000
_cell.length_b   1.000
_cell.length_c   1.000
_cell.angle_alpha   90.00
_cell.angle_beta   90.00
_cell.angle_gamma   90.00
#
_symmetry.space_group_name_H-M   'P 1'
#
loop_
_entity.id
_entity.type
_entity.pdbx_description
1 polymer ?
#
loop_
_entity_poly.entity_id
_entity_poly.type
_entity_poly.pdbx_seq_one_letter_code
_entity_poly.pdbx_strand_id
1 'polypeptide(L)'
;ERWARRMRQTGNEGAIQDKAKGYAWRAVMYKTSFDGLLQGTMGNSFKYNEPVWDMIKERIPVSLYFGILSAIITYSVCIPLGIVKAIRHKSVVDNISSVLIFLGYSVPGFALGAVLVVYLGARLEWFPLCGLTSADFADMGFWEQAADLLHHTVLPLICYVVSSFAITTMMMKNNLMDNLSSDYVRTAMA
;
A
#
# COMPACT_ATOMS: atom_id res chain seq x y z
N GLU A 1 -3.15 -40.20 -14.90
CA GLU A 1 -4.40 -39.46 -15.11
C GLU A 1 -4.35 -38.00 -14.55
N ARG A 2 -3.79 -37.76 -13.34
CA ARG A 2 -3.65 -36.39 -12.76
C ARG A 2 -2.80 -35.46 -13.61
N TRP A 3 -1.73 -36.00 -14.23
CA TRP A 3 -0.85 -35.29 -15.11
C TRP A 3 -1.57 -34.85 -16.42
N ALA A 4 -2.31 -35.73 -17.06
CA ALA A 4 -3.05 -35.42 -18.27
C ALA A 4 -4.15 -34.37 -18.06
N ARG A 5 -4.82 -34.41 -16.90
CA ARG A 5 -5.80 -33.36 -16.49
C ARG A 5 -5.14 -32.00 -16.34
N ARG A 6 -3.97 -31.94 -15.70
CA ARG A 6 -3.21 -30.68 -15.53
C ARG A 6 -2.76 -30.09 -16.88
N MET A 7 -2.31 -30.94 -17.81
CA MET A 7 -1.89 -30.51 -19.15
C MET A 7 -3.05 -29.99 -20.00
N ARG A 8 -4.26 -30.55 -19.89
CA ARG A 8 -5.45 -30.01 -20.53
C ARG A 8 -5.83 -28.62 -19.98
N GLN A 9 -5.73 -28.42 -18.66
CA GLN A 9 -6.01 -27.14 -18.04
C GLN A 9 -5.02 -26.04 -18.44
N THR A 10 -3.79 -26.41 -18.79
CA THR A 10 -2.75 -25.46 -19.25
C THR A 10 -2.76 -25.26 -20.77
N GLY A 11 -3.72 -25.82 -21.49
CA GLY A 11 -3.81 -25.70 -22.95
C GLY A 11 -2.70 -26.44 -23.73
N ASN A 12 -1.97 -27.33 -23.07
CA ASN A 12 -0.82 -28.04 -23.66
C ASN A 12 -1.19 -29.45 -24.15
N GLU A 13 -2.20 -29.52 -25.06
CA GLU A 13 -2.67 -30.77 -25.61
C GLU A 13 -1.62 -31.49 -26.49
N GLY A 14 -0.71 -30.74 -27.10
CA GLY A 14 0.42 -31.29 -27.83
C GLY A 14 1.31 -32.18 -26.98
N ALA A 15 1.59 -31.78 -25.73
CA ALA A 15 2.38 -32.59 -24.82
C ALA A 15 1.71 -33.91 -24.41
N ILE A 16 0.38 -33.96 -24.40
CA ILE A 16 -0.39 -35.19 -24.15
C ILE A 16 -0.24 -36.15 -25.30
N GLN A 17 -0.33 -35.65 -26.54
CA GLN A 17 -0.16 -36.47 -27.75
C GLN A 17 1.28 -37.01 -27.89
N ASP A 18 2.28 -36.18 -27.59
CA ASP A 18 3.68 -36.60 -27.65
C ASP A 18 4.02 -37.69 -26.62
N LYS A 19 3.46 -37.60 -25.41
CA LYS A 19 3.61 -38.64 -24.42
C LYS A 19 2.89 -39.93 -24.84
N ALA A 20 1.73 -39.85 -25.46
CA ALA A 20 1.00 -40.99 -25.97
C ALA A 20 1.78 -41.69 -27.11
N LYS A 21 2.60 -40.96 -27.87
CA LYS A 21 3.47 -41.50 -28.92
C LYS A 21 4.80 -42.06 -28.38
N GLY A 22 5.03 -42.07 -27.08
CA GLY A 22 6.25 -42.61 -26.45
C GLY A 22 7.50 -41.74 -26.57
N TYR A 23 7.35 -40.48 -26.91
CA TYR A 23 8.47 -39.52 -26.89
C TYR A 23 8.97 -39.27 -25.47
N ALA A 24 10.28 -39.00 -25.35
CA ALA A 24 10.93 -38.75 -24.08
C ALA A 24 10.17 -37.66 -23.28
N TRP A 25 9.95 -37.89 -21.99
CA TRP A 25 9.26 -36.99 -21.07
C TRP A 25 9.74 -35.51 -21.12
N ARG A 26 10.89 -35.25 -21.70
CA ARG A 26 11.47 -33.93 -21.95
C ARG A 26 10.58 -33.08 -22.89
N ALA A 27 9.89 -33.67 -23.85
CA ALA A 27 8.98 -32.98 -24.74
C ALA A 27 7.66 -32.59 -24.07
N VAL A 28 7.33 -33.27 -22.96
CA VAL A 28 6.10 -33.05 -22.19
C VAL A 28 6.13 -31.74 -21.40
N MET A 29 7.32 -31.17 -21.18
CA MET A 29 7.50 -29.92 -20.44
C MET A 29 7.56 -28.67 -21.36
N TYR A 30 7.43 -28.87 -22.67
CA TYR A 30 7.47 -27.75 -23.61
C TYR A 30 6.14 -26.99 -23.59
N LYS A 31 6.17 -25.77 -23.06
CA LYS A 31 5.04 -24.85 -23.16
C LYS A 31 5.04 -24.27 -24.58
N THR A 32 3.99 -24.51 -25.35
CA THR A 32 3.87 -24.04 -26.75
C THR A 32 3.66 -22.53 -26.85
N SER A 33 3.23 -21.88 -25.75
CA SER A 33 3.14 -20.43 -25.65
C SER A 33 3.90 -19.99 -24.40
N PHE A 34 4.86 -19.11 -24.56
CA PHE A 34 5.56 -18.48 -23.46
C PHE A 34 4.81 -17.20 -23.08
N ASP A 35 3.91 -17.29 -22.12
CA ASP A 35 3.23 -16.13 -21.55
C ASP A 35 4.00 -15.67 -20.33
N GLY A 36 4.61 -14.51 -20.40
CA GLY A 36 5.41 -13.95 -19.31
C GLY A 36 5.45 -12.43 -19.32
N LEU A 37 6.03 -11.84 -18.27
CA LEU A 37 6.19 -10.40 -18.11
C LEU A 37 6.87 -9.73 -19.31
N LEU A 38 7.83 -10.40 -19.95
CA LEU A 38 8.53 -9.90 -21.15
C LEU A 38 7.62 -9.79 -22.38
N GLN A 39 6.50 -10.49 -22.40
CA GLN A 39 5.50 -10.45 -23.47
C GLN A 39 4.28 -9.60 -23.09
N GLY A 40 4.35 -8.90 -21.96
CA GLY A 40 3.27 -8.06 -21.46
C GLY A 40 2.09 -8.83 -20.84
N THR A 41 2.28 -10.13 -20.54
CA THR A 41 1.25 -10.94 -19.88
C THR A 41 1.67 -11.31 -18.46
N MET A 42 0.77 -11.09 -17.50
CA MET A 42 0.98 -11.47 -16.09
C MET A 42 0.35 -12.83 -15.76
N GLY A 43 -0.20 -13.54 -16.78
CA GLY A 43 -0.90 -14.81 -16.59
C GLY A 43 -2.21 -14.64 -15.81
N ASN A 44 -2.76 -15.79 -15.38
CA ASN A 44 -4.01 -15.85 -14.62
C ASN A 44 -3.74 -16.16 -13.14
N SER A 45 -4.53 -15.58 -12.27
CA SER A 45 -4.54 -15.86 -10.83
C SER A 45 -4.99 -17.29 -10.56
N PHE A 46 -4.22 -18.06 -9.81
CA PHE A 46 -4.62 -19.42 -9.40
C PHE A 46 -5.82 -19.42 -8.43
N LYS A 47 -6.05 -18.34 -7.70
CA LYS A 47 -7.11 -18.24 -6.70
C LYS A 47 -8.43 -17.79 -7.33
N TYR A 48 -8.40 -16.83 -8.23
CA TYR A 48 -9.59 -16.18 -8.80
C TYR A 48 -9.88 -16.64 -10.22
N ASN A 49 -8.92 -17.31 -10.89
CA ASN A 49 -8.98 -17.77 -12.27
C ASN A 49 -9.26 -16.65 -13.30
N GLU A 50 -8.82 -15.45 -12.98
CA GLU A 50 -8.95 -14.24 -13.79
C GLU A 50 -7.57 -13.71 -14.20
N PRO A 51 -7.46 -12.93 -15.30
CA PRO A 51 -6.22 -12.30 -15.71
C PRO A 51 -5.70 -11.37 -14.61
N VAL A 52 -4.46 -11.57 -14.18
CA VAL A 52 -3.84 -10.75 -13.10
C VAL A 52 -3.84 -9.27 -13.44
N TRP A 53 -3.64 -8.93 -14.73
CA TRP A 53 -3.63 -7.54 -15.18
C TRP A 53 -4.98 -6.83 -14.99
N ASP A 54 -6.09 -7.49 -15.22
CA ASP A 54 -7.41 -6.91 -15.03
C ASP A 54 -7.72 -6.68 -13.56
N MET A 55 -7.35 -7.64 -12.70
CA MET A 55 -7.43 -7.48 -11.25
C MET A 55 -6.61 -6.29 -10.72
N ILE A 56 -5.44 -6.04 -11.32
CA ILE A 56 -4.58 -4.90 -10.94
C ILE A 56 -5.22 -3.59 -11.36
N LYS A 57 -5.68 -3.49 -12.64
CA LYS A 57 -6.30 -2.27 -13.17
C LYS A 57 -7.47 -1.78 -12.33
N GLU A 58 -8.33 -2.68 -11.87
CA GLU A 58 -9.49 -2.34 -11.04
C GLU A 58 -9.08 -1.74 -9.68
N ARG A 59 -7.89 -2.11 -9.18
CA ARG A 59 -7.41 -1.68 -7.86
C ARG A 59 -6.47 -0.48 -7.88
N ILE A 60 -5.89 -0.17 -9.05
CA ILE A 60 -4.99 0.99 -9.21
C ILE A 60 -5.64 2.30 -8.76
N PRO A 61 -6.88 2.67 -9.15
CA PRO A 61 -7.47 3.94 -8.75
C PRO A 61 -7.56 4.11 -7.24
N VAL A 62 -8.01 3.07 -6.53
CA VAL A 62 -8.12 3.08 -5.07
C VAL A 62 -6.75 3.18 -4.41
N SER A 63 -5.78 2.42 -4.91
CA SER A 63 -4.41 2.45 -4.39
C SER A 63 -3.74 3.80 -4.62
N LEU A 64 -3.93 4.42 -5.78
CA LEU A 64 -3.43 5.76 -6.09
C LEU A 64 -4.09 6.83 -5.21
N TYR A 65 -5.40 6.74 -4.99
CA TYR A 65 -6.13 7.64 -4.12
C TYR A 65 -5.54 7.66 -2.71
N PHE A 66 -5.43 6.51 -2.06
CA PHE A 66 -4.84 6.42 -0.72
C PHE A 66 -3.35 6.76 -0.71
N GLY A 67 -2.60 6.35 -1.71
CA GLY A 67 -1.18 6.63 -1.84
C GLY A 67 -0.88 8.12 -1.94
N ILE A 68 -1.56 8.82 -2.83
CA ILE A 68 -1.38 10.27 -3.02
C ILE A 68 -1.86 11.04 -1.79
N LEU A 69 -3.03 10.72 -1.27
CA LEU A 69 -3.61 11.42 -0.13
C LEU A 69 -2.77 11.24 1.15
N SER A 70 -2.33 10.01 1.42
CA SER A 70 -1.43 9.73 2.55
C SER A 70 -0.08 10.43 2.39
N ALA A 71 0.48 10.47 1.19
CA ALA A 71 1.73 11.18 0.92
C ALA A 71 1.58 12.69 1.18
N ILE A 72 0.54 13.32 0.64
CA ILE A 72 0.29 14.76 0.85
C ILE A 72 0.19 15.07 2.36
N ILE A 73 -0.61 14.31 3.10
CA ILE A 73 -0.79 14.52 4.54
C ILE A 73 0.52 14.27 5.30
N THR A 74 1.18 13.15 5.02
CA THR A 74 2.43 12.79 5.70
C THR A 74 3.49 13.87 5.49
N TYR A 75 3.76 14.27 4.24
CA TYR A 75 4.78 15.28 3.98
C TYR A 75 4.39 16.66 4.50
N SER A 76 3.13 17.06 4.40
CA SER A 76 2.65 18.36 4.91
C SER A 76 2.81 18.49 6.43
N VAL A 77 2.74 17.40 7.18
CA VAL A 77 2.88 17.41 8.64
C VAL A 77 4.31 17.05 9.08
N CYS A 78 4.91 16.01 8.49
CA CYS A 78 6.21 15.51 8.94
C CYS A 78 7.37 16.45 8.61
N ILE A 79 7.31 17.15 7.46
CA ILE A 79 8.39 18.09 7.08
C ILE A 79 8.46 19.26 8.08
N PRO A 80 7.38 20.04 8.32
CA PRO A 80 7.42 21.11 9.30
C PRO A 80 7.76 20.62 10.71
N LEU A 81 7.22 19.47 11.12
CA LEU A 81 7.53 18.89 12.42
C LEU A 81 9.00 18.49 12.52
N GLY A 82 9.56 17.87 11.50
CA GLY A 82 10.99 17.52 11.45
C GLY A 82 11.90 18.74 11.54
N ILE A 83 11.55 19.84 10.85
CA ILE A 83 12.26 21.12 10.92
C ILE A 83 12.20 21.69 12.34
N VAL A 84 11.02 21.76 12.94
CA VAL A 84 10.86 22.25 14.33
C VAL A 84 11.68 21.41 15.32
N LYS A 85 11.69 20.09 15.15
CA LYS A 85 12.48 19.17 15.97
C LYS A 85 13.99 19.34 15.79
N ALA A 86 14.45 19.67 14.58
CA ALA A 86 15.86 19.95 14.33
C ALA A 86 16.29 21.27 14.96
N ILE A 87 15.51 22.34 14.80
CA ILE A 87 15.78 23.67 15.38
C ILE A 87 15.76 23.61 16.91
N ARG A 88 14.78 22.88 17.48
CA ARG A 88 14.63 22.71 18.94
C ARG A 88 15.23 21.40 19.45
N HIS A 89 16.34 20.98 18.88
CA HIS A 89 17.00 19.73 19.24
C HIS A 89 17.25 19.59 20.73
N LYS A 90 16.97 18.43 21.31
CA LYS A 90 17.06 18.13 22.77
C LYS A 90 16.12 18.94 23.65
N SER A 91 15.22 19.73 23.12
CA SER A 91 14.18 20.39 23.90
C SER A 91 13.09 19.43 24.37
N VAL A 92 12.26 19.91 25.32
CA VAL A 92 11.09 19.15 25.79
C VAL A 92 10.13 18.81 24.61
N VAL A 93 9.96 19.74 23.68
CA VAL A 93 9.12 19.54 22.49
C VAL A 93 9.68 18.42 21.61
N ASP A 94 11.00 18.40 21.38
CA ASP A 94 11.65 17.34 20.61
C ASP A 94 11.48 15.98 21.30
N ASN A 95 11.71 15.91 22.61
CA ASN A 95 11.63 14.66 23.36
C ASN A 95 10.18 14.12 23.42
N ILE A 96 9.21 14.94 23.80
CA ILE A 96 7.80 14.52 23.90
C ILE A 96 7.29 14.06 22.53
N SER A 97 7.52 14.86 21.48
CA SER A 97 7.07 14.48 20.13
C SER A 97 7.76 13.21 19.64
N SER A 98 9.03 12.97 20.00
CA SER A 98 9.70 11.71 19.67
C SER A 98 9.02 10.51 20.33
N VAL A 99 8.72 10.61 21.64
CA VAL A 99 8.01 9.53 22.35
C VAL A 99 6.65 9.22 21.71
N LEU A 100 5.85 10.24 21.44
CA LEU A 100 4.53 10.07 20.82
C LEU A 100 4.63 9.44 19.42
N ILE A 101 5.58 9.89 18.60
CA ILE A 101 5.83 9.36 17.27
C ILE A 101 6.24 7.89 17.33
N PHE A 102 7.16 7.53 18.24
CA PHE A 102 7.60 6.14 18.39
C PHE A 102 6.54 5.23 18.98
N LEU A 103 5.71 5.71 19.89
CA LEU A 103 4.54 4.96 20.39
C LEU A 103 3.57 4.64 19.25
N GLY A 104 3.25 5.63 18.41
CA GLY A 104 2.43 5.38 17.22
C GLY A 104 3.04 4.37 16.25
N TYR A 105 4.35 4.49 16.01
CA TYR A 105 5.08 3.59 15.12
C TYR A 105 5.18 2.15 15.64
N SER A 106 5.16 1.95 16.96
CA SER A 106 5.25 0.62 17.57
C SER A 106 4.03 -0.26 17.31
N VAL A 107 2.90 0.36 16.91
CA VAL A 107 1.68 -0.37 16.58
C VAL A 107 1.65 -0.69 15.08
N PRO A 108 1.63 -1.97 14.68
CA PRO A 108 1.49 -2.32 13.27
C PRO A 108 0.20 -1.73 12.68
N GLY A 109 0.29 -1.13 11.48
CA GLY A 109 -0.84 -0.42 10.85
C GLY A 109 -2.11 -1.28 10.70
N PHE A 110 -1.97 -2.57 10.41
CA PHE A 110 -3.10 -3.49 10.33
C PHE A 110 -3.77 -3.74 11.70
N ALA A 111 -2.97 -3.80 12.79
CA ALA A 111 -3.50 -3.97 14.14
C ALA A 111 -4.22 -2.70 14.60
N LEU A 112 -3.65 -1.51 14.30
CA LEU A 112 -4.32 -0.24 14.50
C LEU A 112 -5.65 -0.19 13.74
N GLY A 113 -5.66 -0.59 12.47
CA GLY A 113 -6.86 -0.65 11.64
C GLY A 113 -7.95 -1.55 12.24
N ALA A 114 -7.58 -2.74 12.69
CA ALA A 114 -8.52 -3.64 13.34
C ALA A 114 -9.15 -3.03 14.61
N VAL A 115 -8.34 -2.38 15.45
CA VAL A 115 -8.82 -1.68 16.65
C VAL A 115 -9.76 -0.53 16.29
N LEU A 116 -9.38 0.31 15.32
CA LEU A 116 -10.20 1.44 14.89
C LEU A 116 -11.55 1.00 14.33
N VAL A 117 -11.56 -0.01 13.45
CA VAL A 117 -12.81 -0.55 12.88
C VAL A 117 -13.72 -1.14 13.95
N VAL A 118 -13.17 -1.91 14.90
CA VAL A 118 -13.96 -2.51 15.97
C VAL A 118 -14.52 -1.46 16.92
N TYR A 119 -13.70 -0.50 17.36
CA TYR A 119 -14.16 0.48 18.34
C TYR A 119 -14.94 1.62 17.71
N LEU A 120 -14.44 2.25 16.66
CA LEU A 120 -15.08 3.42 16.05
C LEU A 120 -16.16 3.03 15.04
N GLY A 121 -16.00 1.89 14.34
CA GLY A 121 -16.97 1.39 13.39
C GLY A 121 -18.06 0.56 14.07
N ALA A 122 -17.70 -0.57 14.69
CA ALA A 122 -18.70 -1.53 15.18
C ALA A 122 -19.32 -1.16 16.53
N ARG A 123 -18.58 -0.54 17.46
CA ARG A 123 -19.10 -0.21 18.80
C ARG A 123 -19.73 1.17 18.89
N LEU A 124 -19.08 2.16 18.29
CA LEU A 124 -19.54 3.55 18.35
C LEU A 124 -20.35 3.95 17.11
N GLU A 125 -20.29 3.15 16.05
CA GLU A 125 -21.00 3.41 14.79
C GLU A 125 -20.67 4.79 14.17
N TRP A 126 -19.47 5.31 14.48
CA TRP A 126 -19.05 6.62 13.97
C TRP A 126 -18.49 6.55 12.56
N PHE A 127 -17.98 5.40 12.15
CA PHE A 127 -17.35 5.20 10.84
C PHE A 127 -17.84 3.91 10.19
N PRO A 128 -17.89 3.85 8.86
CA PRO A 128 -18.28 2.67 8.12
C PRO A 128 -17.31 1.51 8.36
N LEU A 129 -17.85 0.29 8.37
CA LEU A 129 -17.07 -0.93 8.60
C LEU A 129 -16.29 -1.40 7.37
N CYS A 130 -16.79 -1.12 6.18
CA CYS A 130 -16.21 -1.57 4.92
C CYS A 130 -16.68 -0.70 3.75
N GLY A 131 -16.05 -0.90 2.59
CA GLY A 131 -16.36 -0.14 1.37
C GLY A 131 -15.53 1.14 1.25
N LEU A 132 -15.49 1.69 0.05
CA LEU A 132 -14.92 3.01 -0.23
C LEU A 132 -16.01 4.09 -0.21
N THR A 133 -17.25 3.69 -0.46
CA THR A 133 -18.44 4.54 -0.53
C THR A 133 -19.65 3.76 -0.02
N SER A 134 -20.70 4.49 0.35
CA SER A 134 -21.99 3.92 0.73
C SER A 134 -22.73 3.32 -0.46
N ALA A 135 -23.72 2.46 -0.21
CA ALA A 135 -24.48 1.76 -1.26
C ALA A 135 -25.31 2.73 -2.13
N ASP A 136 -25.76 3.82 -1.58
CA ASP A 136 -26.58 4.88 -2.20
C ASP A 136 -25.73 6.04 -2.76
N PHE A 137 -24.38 5.87 -2.83
CA PHE A 137 -23.46 6.90 -3.31
C PHE A 137 -23.85 7.51 -4.66
N ALA A 138 -24.37 6.71 -5.60
CA ALA A 138 -24.73 7.16 -6.93
C ALA A 138 -25.95 8.13 -6.93
N ASP A 139 -26.80 8.04 -5.91
CA ASP A 139 -28.00 8.86 -5.77
C ASP A 139 -27.76 10.14 -4.96
N MET A 140 -26.56 10.28 -4.37
CA MET A 140 -26.18 11.44 -3.56
C MET A 140 -25.79 12.65 -4.40
N GLY A 141 -26.01 13.84 -3.87
CA GLY A 141 -25.49 15.10 -4.44
C GLY A 141 -23.97 15.19 -4.32
N PHE A 142 -23.34 16.03 -5.13
CA PHE A 142 -21.87 16.17 -5.19
C PHE A 142 -21.21 16.36 -3.80
N TRP A 143 -21.76 17.21 -2.96
CA TRP A 143 -21.22 17.48 -1.61
C TRP A 143 -21.42 16.28 -0.66
N GLU A 144 -22.52 15.57 -0.80
CA GLU A 144 -22.80 14.35 -0.04
C GLU A 144 -21.85 13.23 -0.44
N GLN A 145 -21.60 13.07 -1.75
CA GLN A 145 -20.61 12.12 -2.26
C GLN A 145 -19.20 12.42 -1.73
N ALA A 146 -18.80 13.70 -1.70
CA ALA A 146 -17.52 14.10 -1.16
C ALA A 146 -17.40 13.81 0.35
N ALA A 147 -18.44 14.08 1.11
CA ALA A 147 -18.50 13.80 2.55
C ALA A 147 -18.48 12.29 2.83
N ASP A 148 -19.25 11.50 2.07
CA ASP A 148 -19.29 10.06 2.18
C ASP A 148 -17.91 9.43 1.89
N LEU A 149 -17.29 9.83 0.79
CA LEU A 149 -15.94 9.37 0.43
C LEU A 149 -14.91 9.71 1.51
N LEU A 150 -14.94 10.93 2.05
CA LEU A 150 -14.06 11.31 3.14
C LEU A 150 -14.31 10.47 4.39
N HIS A 151 -15.58 10.22 4.73
CA HIS A 151 -15.95 9.42 5.89
C HIS A 151 -15.41 7.98 5.82
N HIS A 152 -15.48 7.35 4.65
CA HIS A 152 -14.91 6.03 4.41
C HIS A 152 -13.37 6.03 4.37
N THR A 153 -12.76 7.16 4.05
CA THR A 153 -11.31 7.31 3.90
C THR A 153 -10.59 7.48 5.23
N VAL A 154 -11.22 8.05 6.26
CA VAL A 154 -10.55 8.47 7.52
C VAL A 154 -9.81 7.33 8.21
N LEU A 155 -10.45 6.21 8.47
CA LEU A 155 -9.84 5.11 9.21
C LEU A 155 -8.64 4.47 8.49
N PRO A 156 -8.75 4.10 7.20
CA PRO A 156 -7.60 3.60 6.46
C PRO A 156 -6.46 4.63 6.38
N LEU A 157 -6.79 5.90 6.17
CA LEU A 157 -5.81 6.96 6.04
C LEU A 157 -5.01 7.18 7.32
N ILE A 158 -5.64 7.13 8.49
CA ILE A 158 -4.96 7.15 9.79
C ILE A 158 -3.92 6.03 9.87
N CYS A 159 -4.26 4.81 9.44
CA CYS A 159 -3.33 3.68 9.45
C CYS A 159 -2.12 3.91 8.54
N TYR A 160 -2.33 4.43 7.33
CA TYR A 160 -1.25 4.76 6.40
C TYR A 160 -0.34 5.88 6.94
N VAL A 161 -0.93 6.95 7.44
CA VAL A 161 -0.19 8.11 7.95
C VAL A 161 0.61 7.74 9.18
N VAL A 162 0.01 7.10 10.18
CA VAL A 162 0.68 6.73 11.44
C VAL A 162 1.88 5.83 11.18
N SER A 163 1.75 4.86 10.27
CA SER A 163 2.85 3.94 9.92
C SER A 163 4.06 4.65 9.28
N SER A 164 3.81 5.71 8.50
CA SER A 164 4.87 6.46 7.78
C SER A 164 5.46 7.61 8.59
N PHE A 165 4.73 8.09 9.59
CA PHE A 165 4.98 9.35 10.28
C PHE A 165 6.33 9.40 10.99
N ALA A 166 6.68 8.34 11.71
CA ALA A 166 7.90 8.28 12.50
C ALA A 166 9.15 8.36 11.62
N ILE A 167 9.21 7.52 10.60
CA ILE A 167 10.38 7.44 9.72
C ILE A 167 10.57 8.77 9.00
N THR A 168 9.51 9.33 8.40
CA THR A 168 9.59 10.58 7.62
C THR A 168 10.01 11.76 8.50
N THR A 169 9.42 11.90 9.69
CA THR A 169 9.75 12.99 10.61
C THR A 169 11.19 12.90 11.11
N MET A 170 11.65 11.70 11.48
CA MET A 170 13.01 11.51 11.98
C MET A 170 14.07 11.66 10.88
N MET A 171 13.78 11.17 9.66
CA MET A 171 14.67 11.40 8.52
C MET A 171 14.81 12.88 8.21
N MET A 172 13.72 13.64 8.21
CA MET A 172 13.75 15.09 7.97
C MET A 172 14.57 15.80 9.06
N LYS A 173 14.33 15.48 10.33
CA LYS A 173 15.12 16.02 11.44
C LYS A 173 16.61 15.74 11.29
N ASN A 174 16.99 14.48 11.09
CA ASN A 174 18.39 14.07 11.03
C ASN A 174 19.11 14.67 9.82
N ASN A 175 18.50 14.60 8.63
CA ASN A 175 19.07 15.21 7.43
C ASN A 175 19.29 16.71 7.59
N LEU A 176 18.35 17.42 8.21
CA LEU A 176 18.52 18.85 8.45
C LEU A 176 19.65 19.12 9.45
N MET A 177 19.75 18.35 10.52
CA MET A 177 20.83 18.48 11.50
C MET A 177 22.21 18.20 10.88
N ASP A 178 22.33 17.15 10.07
CA ASP A 178 23.57 16.80 9.39
C ASP A 178 23.99 17.93 8.42
N ASN A 179 23.06 18.47 7.65
CA ASN A 179 23.33 19.60 6.76
C ASN A 179 23.73 20.88 7.52
N LEU A 180 23.06 21.20 8.63
CA LEU A 180 23.38 22.37 9.44
C LEU A 180 24.75 22.26 10.12
N SER A 181 25.22 21.06 10.40
CA SER A 181 26.53 20.81 11.01
C SER A 181 27.67 20.76 10.00
N SER A 182 27.39 20.80 8.71
CA SER A 182 28.39 20.69 7.65
C SER A 182 29.30 21.93 7.53
N ASP A 183 30.55 21.73 7.09
CA ASP A 183 31.55 22.79 7.00
C ASP A 183 31.18 23.94 6.04
N TYR A 184 30.44 23.64 4.97
CA TYR A 184 30.01 24.68 4.03
C TYR A 184 29.02 25.67 4.66
N VAL A 185 28.14 25.19 5.56
CA VAL A 185 27.21 26.06 6.30
C VAL A 185 27.99 26.90 7.32
N ARG A 186 28.95 26.31 8.00
CA ARG A 186 29.82 27.03 8.93
C ARG A 186 30.61 28.12 8.23
N THR A 187 31.13 27.83 7.03
CA THR A 187 31.88 28.83 6.25
C THR A 187 30.95 29.94 5.72
N ALA A 188 29.70 29.64 5.40
CA ALA A 188 28.74 30.64 4.97
C ALA A 188 28.24 31.57 6.08
N MET A 189 28.38 31.14 7.34
CA MET A 189 27.99 31.93 8.52
C MET A 189 29.16 32.73 9.13
N ALA A 190 30.41 32.47 8.71
CA ALA A 190 31.60 33.17 9.15
C ALA A 190 31.88 34.41 8.33
#